data_62011637244858cc1e5c43ad6fda96ce
#
_entry.id   62011637244858cc1e5c43ad6fda96ce
#
_cell.length_a   1.000
_cell.length_b   1.000
_cell.length_c   1.000
_cell.angle_alpha   90.00
_cell.angle_beta   90.00
_cell.angle_gamma   90.00
#
_symmetry.space_group_name_H-M   'P 1'
#
loop_
_entity.id
_entity.type
_entity.pdbx_description
1 polymer ?
#
loop_
_entity_poly.entity_id
_entity_poly.type
_entity_poly.pdbx_seq_one_letter_code
_entity_poly.pdbx_strand_id
1 'polypeptide(L)'
;MIRPDLRGLLRTHSELLIFAALALAALWVAFWGGWFFAVLGGARALVAGSLALGALRRTPFRRPVAAPGVVEIVEGAIRYYGATDMGGEIPLRDLIEIRLLRLDGHAHWRLRSQSGEALLIPADAAGAGALADAFTALPGLDMGAVSAALAQVARQQDAMRTVWRRPG
;
A
#
# COMPACT_ATOMS: atom_id res chain seq x y z
N MET A 1 12.75 -19.26 17.22
CA MET A 1 12.36 -17.86 16.92
C MET A 1 12.70 -17.58 15.46
N ILE A 2 11.72 -17.56 14.57
CA ILE A 2 11.92 -17.25 13.13
C ILE A 2 11.92 -15.73 13.00
N ARG A 3 12.96 -15.14 12.41
CA ARG A 3 13.11 -13.69 12.22
C ARG A 3 11.90 -13.13 11.44
N PRO A 4 11.36 -11.96 11.82
CA PRO A 4 10.18 -11.36 11.18
C PRO A 4 10.34 -11.17 9.66
N ASP A 5 11.57 -10.90 9.21
CA ASP A 5 11.92 -10.73 7.79
C ASP A 5 11.69 -11.99 6.94
N LEU A 6 11.91 -13.19 7.52
CA LEU A 6 11.67 -14.46 6.83
C LEU A 6 10.18 -14.77 6.64
N ARG A 7 9.31 -14.31 7.54
CA ARG A 7 7.86 -14.50 7.40
C ARG A 7 7.28 -13.64 6.27
N GLY A 8 7.81 -12.45 6.08
CA GLY A 8 7.45 -11.57 4.96
C GLY A 8 7.85 -12.19 3.61
N LEU A 9 9.10 -12.63 3.50
CA LEU A 9 9.63 -13.30 2.31
C LEU A 9 8.88 -14.59 1.98
N LEU A 10 8.56 -15.41 2.98
CA LEU A 10 7.81 -16.65 2.82
C LEU A 10 6.36 -16.39 2.36
N ARG A 11 5.71 -15.33 2.82
CA ARG A 11 4.35 -14.96 2.38
C ARG A 11 4.34 -14.45 0.93
N THR A 12 5.31 -13.63 0.55
CA THR A 12 5.38 -13.05 -0.79
C THR A 12 5.72 -14.10 -1.86
N HIS A 13 6.48 -15.15 -1.49
CA HIS A 13 6.93 -16.20 -2.40
C HIS A 13 6.31 -17.57 -2.11
N SER A 14 5.28 -17.63 -1.25
CA SER A 14 4.66 -18.90 -0.83
C SER A 14 4.16 -19.75 -2.01
N GLU A 15 3.54 -19.12 -3.00
CA GLU A 15 3.07 -19.82 -4.20
C GLU A 15 4.24 -20.41 -5.00
N LEU A 16 5.32 -19.67 -5.14
CA LEU A 16 6.52 -20.12 -5.86
C LEU A 16 7.21 -21.27 -5.13
N LEU A 17 7.30 -21.22 -3.81
CA LEU A 17 7.86 -22.28 -2.98
C LEU A 17 7.00 -23.55 -3.03
N ILE A 18 5.66 -23.41 -3.01
CA ILE A 18 4.74 -24.55 -3.13
C ILE A 18 4.89 -25.21 -4.50
N PHE A 19 4.92 -24.43 -5.59
CA PHE A 19 5.07 -24.98 -6.93
C PHE A 19 6.46 -25.61 -7.14
N ALA A 20 7.53 -25.04 -6.57
CA ALA A 20 8.84 -25.62 -6.60
C ALA A 20 8.91 -26.96 -5.84
N ALA A 21 8.30 -27.03 -4.65
CA ALA A 21 8.22 -28.28 -3.88
C ALA A 21 7.42 -29.36 -4.59
N LEU A 22 6.30 -29.00 -5.24
CA LEU A 22 5.50 -29.92 -6.04
C LEU A 22 6.26 -30.43 -7.27
N ALA A 23 7.04 -29.58 -7.93
CA ALA A 23 7.87 -29.96 -9.06
C ALA A 23 8.98 -30.94 -8.64
N LEU A 24 9.63 -30.69 -7.51
CA LEU A 24 10.65 -31.58 -6.94
C LEU A 24 10.07 -32.94 -6.55
N ALA A 25 8.90 -32.95 -5.90
CA ALA A 25 8.21 -34.19 -5.56
C ALA A 25 7.79 -35.00 -6.81
N ALA A 26 7.32 -34.32 -7.86
CA ALA A 26 6.98 -34.96 -9.13
C ALA A 26 8.20 -35.56 -9.83
N LEU A 27 9.34 -34.83 -9.77
CA LEU A 27 10.62 -35.34 -10.28
C LEU A 27 11.08 -36.58 -9.50
N TRP A 28 10.97 -36.57 -8.19
CA TRP A 28 11.34 -37.70 -7.34
C TRP A 28 10.52 -38.97 -7.65
N VAL A 29 9.21 -38.83 -7.87
CA VAL A 29 8.32 -39.92 -8.27
C VAL A 29 8.71 -40.45 -9.67
N ALA A 30 9.18 -39.61 -10.59
CA ALA A 30 9.63 -40.03 -11.91
C ALA A 30 10.86 -40.93 -11.86
N PHE A 31 11.69 -40.83 -10.81
CA PHE A 31 12.89 -41.69 -10.61
C PHE A 31 12.59 -43.06 -9.97
N TRP A 32 11.34 -43.32 -9.52
CA TRP A 32 10.99 -44.60 -8.87
C TRP A 32 10.91 -45.81 -9.84
N GLY A 33 11.14 -45.55 -11.13
CA GLY A 33 11.28 -46.60 -12.14
C GLY A 33 9.98 -47.01 -12.84
N GLY A 34 10.10 -47.24 -14.13
CA GLY A 34 9.01 -47.58 -15.01
C GLY A 34 8.58 -46.42 -15.92
N TRP A 35 8.36 -46.71 -17.21
CA TRP A 35 8.00 -45.70 -18.21
C TRP A 35 6.72 -44.95 -17.87
N PHE A 36 5.77 -45.59 -17.14
CA PHE A 36 4.51 -45.01 -16.74
C PHE A 36 4.74 -43.86 -15.73
N PHE A 37 5.59 -44.10 -14.73
CA PHE A 37 5.92 -43.07 -13.73
C PHE A 37 6.75 -41.93 -14.33
N ALA A 38 7.58 -42.20 -15.31
CA ALA A 38 8.34 -41.18 -16.03
C ALA A 38 7.41 -40.26 -16.84
N VAL A 39 6.42 -40.79 -17.53
CA VAL A 39 5.44 -39.99 -18.31
C VAL A 39 4.54 -39.19 -17.36
N LEU A 40 4.04 -39.81 -16.30
CA LEU A 40 3.16 -39.14 -15.33
C LEU A 40 3.90 -38.04 -14.55
N GLY A 41 5.14 -38.32 -14.12
CA GLY A 41 6.00 -37.36 -13.42
C GLY A 41 6.42 -36.20 -14.33
N GLY A 42 6.75 -36.51 -15.60
CA GLY A 42 7.09 -35.50 -16.59
C GLY A 42 5.92 -34.55 -16.92
N ALA A 43 4.73 -35.11 -17.12
CA ALA A 43 3.52 -34.29 -17.34
C ALA A 43 3.22 -33.34 -16.15
N ARG A 44 3.30 -33.87 -14.92
CA ARG A 44 3.12 -33.05 -13.73
C ARG A 44 4.19 -31.99 -13.55
N ALA A 45 5.45 -32.32 -13.87
CA ALA A 45 6.54 -31.35 -13.82
C ALA A 45 6.35 -30.22 -14.84
N LEU A 46 5.87 -30.51 -16.05
CA LEU A 46 5.54 -29.52 -17.06
C LEU A 46 4.42 -28.59 -16.62
N VAL A 47 3.35 -29.12 -16.03
CA VAL A 47 2.24 -28.32 -15.51
C VAL A 47 2.72 -27.43 -14.35
N ALA A 48 3.45 -28.00 -13.38
CA ALA A 48 3.98 -27.24 -12.26
C ALA A 48 4.98 -26.17 -12.71
N GLY A 49 5.84 -26.48 -13.69
CA GLY A 49 6.77 -25.52 -14.27
C GLY A 49 6.07 -24.36 -15.01
N SER A 50 5.03 -24.66 -15.77
CA SER A 50 4.24 -23.63 -16.47
C SER A 50 3.50 -22.70 -15.50
N LEU A 51 2.96 -23.23 -14.40
CA LEU A 51 2.33 -22.46 -13.35
C LEU A 51 3.36 -21.60 -12.59
N ALA A 52 4.54 -22.15 -12.29
CA ALA A 52 5.63 -21.39 -11.66
C ALA A 52 6.11 -20.25 -12.57
N LEU A 53 6.25 -20.50 -13.88
CA LEU A 53 6.61 -19.47 -14.85
C LEU A 53 5.52 -18.38 -14.96
N GLY A 54 4.26 -18.80 -14.92
CA GLY A 54 3.11 -17.88 -14.86
C GLY A 54 3.09 -17.03 -13.59
N ALA A 55 3.42 -17.63 -12.45
CA ALA A 55 3.55 -16.91 -11.17
C ALA A 55 4.72 -15.91 -11.21
N LEU A 56 5.88 -16.29 -11.76
CA LEU A 56 7.03 -15.40 -11.94
C LEU A 56 6.72 -14.22 -12.88
N ARG A 57 5.98 -14.46 -13.96
CA ARG A 57 5.55 -13.38 -14.87
C ARG A 57 4.53 -12.43 -14.24
N ARG A 58 3.79 -12.87 -13.24
CA ARG A 58 2.83 -12.04 -12.50
C ARG A 58 3.44 -11.28 -11.32
N THR A 59 4.64 -11.66 -10.87
CA THR A 59 5.34 -10.97 -9.77
C THR A 59 5.64 -9.49 -10.04
N PRO A 60 5.98 -9.02 -11.27
CA PRO A 60 6.10 -7.59 -11.53
C PRO A 60 4.78 -6.82 -11.37
N PHE A 61 3.62 -7.48 -11.59
CA PHE A 61 2.29 -6.91 -11.40
C PHE A 61 1.77 -7.07 -9.97
N ARG A 62 2.40 -7.93 -9.17
CA ARG A 62 2.21 -8.10 -7.73
C ARG A 62 3.26 -7.34 -6.92
N ARG A 63 4.00 -6.39 -7.51
CA ARG A 63 4.57 -5.38 -6.64
C ARG A 63 3.42 -4.94 -5.77
N PRO A 64 3.54 -4.99 -4.41
CA PRO A 64 2.64 -4.22 -3.63
C PRO A 64 2.68 -2.86 -4.31
N VAL A 65 1.56 -2.44 -4.85
CA VAL A 65 1.39 -1.06 -5.23
C VAL A 65 1.34 -0.36 -3.88
N ALA A 66 2.52 -0.28 -3.28
CA ALA A 66 2.86 0.66 -2.26
C ALA A 66 3.09 2.03 -2.93
N ALA A 67 2.37 2.28 -4.02
CA ALA A 67 1.99 3.63 -4.32
C ALA A 67 0.81 3.88 -3.36
N PRO A 68 0.98 4.73 -2.37
CA PRO A 68 -0.04 5.02 -1.36
C PRO A 68 -1.23 5.77 -1.96
N GLY A 69 -1.66 5.38 -3.15
CA GLY A 69 -2.73 6.02 -3.91
C GLY A 69 -2.28 7.27 -4.68
N VAL A 70 -3.25 7.92 -5.28
CA VAL A 70 -3.08 9.17 -6.04
C VAL A 70 -3.97 10.24 -5.46
N VAL A 71 -3.42 11.42 -5.26
CA VAL A 71 -4.16 12.62 -4.84
C VAL A 71 -4.26 13.56 -6.04
N GLU A 72 -5.45 14.03 -6.30
CA GLU A 72 -5.73 15.06 -7.29
C GLU A 72 -6.50 16.20 -6.65
N ILE A 73 -6.23 17.41 -7.10
CA ILE A 73 -6.99 18.60 -6.71
C ILE A 73 -7.68 19.12 -7.96
N VAL A 74 -8.99 18.96 -7.99
CA VAL A 74 -9.82 19.32 -9.12
C VAL A 74 -10.97 20.21 -8.62
N GLU A 75 -11.13 21.38 -9.22
CA GLU A 75 -12.23 22.32 -8.90
C GLU A 75 -12.38 22.67 -7.42
N GLY A 76 -11.25 22.76 -6.69
CA GLY A 76 -11.26 23.06 -5.27
C GLY A 76 -11.71 21.88 -4.37
N ALA A 77 -11.70 20.67 -4.89
CA ALA A 77 -11.92 19.44 -4.14
C ALA A 77 -10.66 18.58 -4.14
N ILE A 78 -10.41 17.97 -2.99
CA ILE A 78 -9.34 16.97 -2.81
C ILE A 78 -9.94 15.61 -3.10
N ARG A 79 -9.46 14.95 -4.16
CA ARG A 79 -9.80 13.58 -4.51
C ARG A 79 -8.64 12.66 -4.17
N TYR A 80 -8.94 11.57 -3.52
CA TYR A 80 -7.97 10.54 -3.22
C TYR A 80 -8.44 9.20 -3.76
N TYR A 81 -7.59 8.57 -4.55
CA TYR A 81 -7.79 7.23 -5.10
C TYR A 81 -6.83 6.28 -4.39
N GLY A 82 -7.32 5.60 -3.36
CA GLY A 82 -6.53 4.63 -2.60
C GLY A 82 -6.27 3.37 -3.43
N ALA A 83 -5.09 2.79 -3.28
CA ALA A 83 -4.75 1.53 -3.94
C ALA A 83 -5.39 0.31 -3.25
N THR A 84 -5.59 0.40 -1.93
CA THR A 84 -6.14 -0.66 -1.07
C THR A 84 -7.35 -0.21 -0.27
N ASP A 85 -7.43 1.08 0.04
CA ASP A 85 -8.51 1.67 0.81
C ASP A 85 -9.50 2.40 -0.10
N MET A 86 -10.72 2.55 0.39
CA MET A 86 -11.72 3.33 -0.31
C MET A 86 -11.24 4.76 -0.45
N GLY A 87 -11.12 5.23 -1.68
CA GLY A 87 -10.88 6.62 -2.00
C GLY A 87 -12.08 7.49 -1.60
N GLY A 88 -11.92 8.80 -1.75
CA GLY A 88 -12.99 9.75 -1.44
C GLY A 88 -12.69 11.13 -1.99
N GLU A 89 -13.67 12.01 -1.86
CA GLU A 89 -13.57 13.40 -2.26
C GLU A 89 -14.04 14.31 -1.13
N ILE A 90 -13.25 15.34 -0.82
CA ILE A 90 -13.64 16.39 0.13
C ILE A 90 -13.40 17.76 -0.52
N PRO A 91 -14.45 18.56 -0.74
CA PRO A 91 -14.29 19.94 -1.15
C PRO A 91 -13.57 20.76 -0.07
N LEU A 92 -12.64 21.61 -0.46
CA LEU A 92 -11.90 22.49 0.47
C LEU A 92 -12.83 23.39 1.29
N ARG A 93 -13.94 23.82 0.69
CA ARG A 93 -14.97 24.62 1.37
C ARG A 93 -15.63 23.88 2.54
N ASP A 94 -15.72 22.55 2.46
CA ASP A 94 -16.39 21.71 3.46
C ASP A 94 -15.40 21.16 4.50
N LEU A 95 -14.11 21.39 4.31
CA LEU A 95 -13.06 20.94 5.20
C LEU A 95 -13.12 21.70 6.53
N ILE A 96 -13.18 21.00 7.65
CA ILE A 96 -13.23 21.58 9.01
C ILE A 96 -11.99 21.29 9.83
N GLU A 97 -11.27 20.22 9.55
CA GLU A 97 -10.09 19.83 10.31
C GLU A 97 -9.07 19.07 9.47
N ILE A 98 -7.80 19.42 9.66
CA ILE A 98 -6.66 18.72 9.10
C ILE A 98 -5.82 18.21 10.27
N ARG A 99 -5.60 16.91 10.32
CA ARG A 99 -4.66 16.29 11.25
C ARG A 99 -3.59 15.54 10.48
N LEU A 100 -2.43 15.51 11.07
CA LEU A 100 -1.34 14.65 10.64
C LEU A 100 -1.16 13.57 11.69
N LEU A 101 -1.06 12.32 11.26
CA LEU A 101 -0.91 11.18 12.16
C LEU A 101 0.04 10.14 11.56
N ARG A 102 0.58 9.28 12.41
CA ARG A 102 1.42 8.17 11.98
C ARG A 102 0.66 6.86 12.15
N LEU A 103 0.51 6.11 11.07
CA LEU A 103 -0.07 4.77 11.06
C LEU A 103 0.92 3.81 10.41
N ASP A 104 1.17 2.67 11.03
CA ASP A 104 2.05 1.62 10.50
C ASP A 104 3.43 2.13 10.03
N GLY A 105 3.95 3.14 10.73
CA GLY A 105 5.24 3.73 10.41
C GLY A 105 5.22 4.81 9.34
N HIS A 106 4.08 5.09 8.70
CA HIS A 106 3.91 6.08 7.65
C HIS A 106 3.09 7.29 8.12
N ALA A 107 3.47 8.48 7.64
CA ALA A 107 2.71 9.69 7.91
C ALA A 107 1.45 9.74 7.04
N HIS A 108 0.33 10.13 7.62
CA HIS A 108 -0.95 10.26 6.94
C HIS A 108 -1.62 11.60 7.26
N TRP A 109 -2.22 12.19 6.24
CA TRP A 109 -3.15 13.30 6.38
C TRP A 109 -4.54 12.75 6.68
N ARG A 110 -5.16 13.20 7.76
CA ARG A 110 -6.57 12.96 8.02
C ARG A 110 -7.33 14.25 7.83
N LEU A 111 -8.12 14.27 6.77
CA LEU A 111 -9.00 15.39 6.42
C LEU A 111 -10.40 15.07 6.91
N ARG A 112 -11.06 16.03 7.55
CA ARG A 112 -12.43 15.86 8.01
C ARG A 112 -13.32 16.94 7.44
N SER A 113 -14.47 16.53 6.89
CA SER A 113 -15.47 17.42 6.32
C SER A 113 -16.56 17.77 7.34
N GLN A 114 -17.37 18.78 7.02
CA GLN A 114 -18.55 19.17 7.80
C GLN A 114 -19.60 18.05 7.85
N SER A 115 -19.72 17.24 6.81
CA SER A 115 -20.62 16.07 6.76
C SER A 115 -20.21 14.96 7.73
N GLY A 116 -19.03 15.06 8.36
CA GLY A 116 -18.48 14.04 9.24
C GLY A 116 -17.63 13.01 8.51
N GLU A 117 -17.55 13.07 7.19
CA GLU A 117 -16.66 12.23 6.40
C GLU A 117 -15.20 12.50 6.74
N ALA A 118 -14.39 11.45 6.77
CA ALA A 118 -12.97 11.56 7.00
C ALA A 118 -12.22 10.83 5.88
N LEU A 119 -11.27 11.53 5.28
CA LEU A 119 -10.38 10.99 4.26
C LEU A 119 -8.98 10.83 4.84
N LEU A 120 -8.42 9.64 4.70
CA LEU A 120 -7.08 9.32 5.15
C LEU A 120 -6.17 9.20 3.93
N ILE A 121 -5.16 10.05 3.85
CA ILE A 121 -4.27 10.15 2.69
C ILE A 121 -2.83 9.96 3.17
N PRO A 122 -2.11 8.93 2.68
CA PRO A 122 -0.69 8.79 2.94
C PRO A 122 0.09 10.02 2.48
N ALA A 123 1.05 10.49 3.28
CA ALA A 123 1.81 11.69 2.96
C ALA A 123 2.76 11.49 1.77
N ASP A 124 3.09 10.24 1.46
CA ASP A 124 3.90 9.79 0.32
C ASP A 124 3.04 9.37 -0.89
N ALA A 125 1.72 9.63 -0.88
CA ALA A 125 0.85 9.41 -2.03
C ALA A 125 1.31 10.25 -3.23
N ALA A 126 1.14 9.68 -4.43
CA ALA A 126 1.42 10.42 -5.66
C ALA A 126 0.52 11.67 -5.72
N GLY A 127 1.11 12.83 -5.93
CA GLY A 127 0.40 14.11 -5.93
C GLY A 127 0.12 14.70 -4.54
N ALA A 128 0.50 14.05 -3.42
CA ALA A 128 0.29 14.59 -2.07
C ALA A 128 1.00 15.94 -1.82
N GLY A 129 2.04 16.26 -2.58
CA GLY A 129 2.68 17.58 -2.54
C GLY A 129 1.71 18.72 -2.87
N ALA A 130 0.75 18.50 -3.76
CA ALA A 130 -0.26 19.49 -4.12
C ALA A 130 -1.24 19.81 -2.97
N LEU A 131 -1.34 18.94 -1.95
CA LEU A 131 -2.13 19.23 -0.75
C LEU A 131 -1.61 20.46 -0.01
N ALA A 132 -0.28 20.61 0.08
CA ALA A 132 0.33 21.77 0.75
C ALA A 132 -0.08 23.07 0.06
N ASP A 133 -0.07 23.09 -1.26
CA ASP A 133 -0.49 24.26 -2.05
C ASP A 133 -1.99 24.54 -1.88
N ALA A 134 -2.81 23.51 -1.90
CA ALA A 134 -4.25 23.66 -1.68
C ALA A 134 -4.57 24.17 -0.27
N PHE A 135 -3.82 23.76 0.72
CA PHE A 135 -4.01 24.19 2.10
C PHE A 135 -3.65 25.67 2.31
N THR A 136 -2.80 26.25 1.47
CA THR A 136 -2.49 27.70 1.55
C THR A 136 -3.73 28.57 1.35
N ALA A 137 -4.75 28.06 0.65
CA ALA A 137 -6.03 28.75 0.46
C ALA A 137 -6.93 28.75 1.71
N LEU A 138 -6.58 27.98 2.76
CA LEU A 138 -7.39 27.88 3.98
C LEU A 138 -7.12 29.05 4.94
N PRO A 139 -8.15 29.71 5.46
CA PRO A 139 -7.96 30.86 6.34
C PRO A 139 -7.32 30.42 7.67
N GLY A 140 -6.25 31.12 8.06
CA GLY A 140 -5.57 30.89 9.33
C GLY A 140 -4.67 29.63 9.39
N LEU A 141 -4.42 28.99 8.25
CA LEU A 141 -3.45 27.89 8.21
C LEU A 141 -2.03 28.48 8.16
N ASP A 142 -1.15 27.97 9.02
CA ASP A 142 0.27 28.30 9.06
C ASP A 142 1.09 27.17 8.46
N MET A 143 1.75 27.43 7.33
CA MET A 143 2.62 26.46 6.65
C MET A 143 3.86 26.10 7.48
N GLY A 144 4.31 27.00 8.37
CA GLY A 144 5.38 26.68 9.32
C GLY A 144 4.95 25.59 10.31
N ALA A 145 3.71 25.69 10.82
CA ALA A 145 3.12 24.67 11.69
C ALA A 145 2.94 23.33 10.96
N VAL A 146 2.55 23.36 9.67
CA VAL A 146 2.45 22.15 8.82
C VAL A 146 3.80 21.45 8.71
N SER A 147 4.85 22.19 8.37
CA SER A 147 6.21 21.63 8.21
C SER A 147 6.75 21.09 9.54
N ALA A 148 6.52 21.80 10.65
CA ALA A 148 6.92 21.34 11.98
C ALA A 148 6.19 20.05 12.38
N ALA A 149 4.88 19.96 12.09
CA ALA A 149 4.08 18.77 12.37
C ALA A 149 4.56 17.55 11.55
N LEU A 150 4.87 17.74 10.26
CA LEU A 150 5.45 16.69 9.42
C LEU A 150 6.76 16.16 10.00
N ALA A 151 7.68 17.07 10.37
CA ALA A 151 8.96 16.70 10.95
C ALA A 151 8.80 15.97 12.30
N GLN A 152 7.80 16.35 13.12
CA GLN A 152 7.53 15.74 14.40
C GLN A 152 6.91 14.34 14.26
N VAL A 153 5.91 14.19 13.39
CA VAL A 153 5.26 12.90 13.13
C VAL A 153 6.23 11.91 12.50
N ALA A 154 7.20 12.39 11.71
CA ALA A 154 8.27 11.53 11.17
C ALA A 154 9.17 10.90 12.26
N ARG A 155 9.30 11.55 13.42
CA ARG A 155 10.21 11.11 14.51
C ARG A 155 9.53 10.31 15.61
N GLN A 156 8.22 10.48 15.83
CA GLN A 156 7.49 9.87 16.94
C GLN A 156 6.55 8.77 16.44
N GLN A 157 6.56 7.60 17.09
CA GLN A 157 5.56 6.56 16.87
C GLN A 157 4.23 7.03 17.48
N ASP A 158 3.12 6.74 16.80
CA ASP A 158 1.75 7.07 17.24
C ASP A 158 1.48 8.57 17.48
N ALA A 159 2.24 9.44 16.82
CA ALA A 159 2.00 10.87 16.92
C ALA A 159 0.73 11.26 16.15
N MET A 160 -0.11 12.06 16.78
CA MET A 160 -1.23 12.73 16.12
C MET A 160 -1.15 14.22 16.42
N ARG A 161 -1.21 15.03 15.35
CA ARG A 161 -1.18 16.51 15.48
C ARG A 161 -2.28 17.12 14.65
N THR A 162 -3.07 18.00 15.28
CA THR A 162 -3.99 18.88 14.56
C THR A 162 -3.19 20.03 13.97
N VAL A 163 -3.22 20.12 12.64
CA VAL A 163 -2.47 21.13 11.87
C VAL A 163 -3.33 22.36 11.64
N TRP A 164 -4.62 22.12 11.40
CA TRP A 164 -5.57 23.19 11.16
C TRP A 164 -6.99 22.78 11.58
N ARG A 165 -7.72 23.77 12.04
CA ARG A 165 -9.16 23.67 12.30
C ARG A 165 -9.82 24.94 11.81
N ARG A 166 -10.97 24.81 11.17
CA ARG A 166 -11.72 25.96 10.68
C ARG A 166 -12.05 26.88 11.84
N PRO A 167 -11.70 28.19 11.76
CA PRO A 167 -12.18 29.16 12.72
C PRO A 167 -13.70 29.24 12.64
N GLY A 168 -14.36 29.27 13.80
CA GLY A 168 -15.83 29.37 13.91
C GLY A 168 -16.33 30.76 13.57
#